data_c1c3e7e27e56a7651b620cc6a006d241
#
_entry.id   c1c3e7e27e56a7651b620cc6a006d241
#
_cell.length_a   1.000
_cell.length_b   1.000
_cell.length_c   1.000
_cell.angle_alpha   90.00
_cell.angle_beta   90.00
_cell.angle_gamma   90.00
#
_symmetry.space_group_name_H-M   'P 1'
#
loop_
_entity.id
_entity.type
_entity.pdbx_description
1 polymer ?
#
loop_
_entity_poly.entity_id
_entity_poly.type
_entity_poly.pdbx_seq_one_letter_code
_entity_poly.pdbx_strand_id
1 'polypeptide(L)'
;MVKNIIIAVITLCLLVSFVIIMPSQQTFLSFGLGIGIAAVILVNFILSARSRKNQVGKAAIWVPVFSLSTFFILLPFLFAAALDFWGVFSVTTWVLLISLTLTMYYNFLNIPLAIYQKHLEIKQFNSPGYFPSLTVLIPAYNEEKVLSRTIETVLEATYPDKEVIVIDDGSKDQTYQIAMSYANRGVKVIHRPNGGKAMALNHGLFFASGEIIVIVDADSQISKNTLVELVKPFRNPEVAAVAGNIKVLNRRNLLTKCQALEYIASINIYRRALDVFGSVTVVPGALGAYRREVMQSSGFYDPDTLVEDFDVTVKALKTGQIVQASTSAVSYTEAPYAIKDFFKQRLRWYRGNFQAMWKHRDAIFNSRYGFLQRLTFPHMVISMVFLPLAGLVNVVASIQLIMNGDGLVLVPAFLFFSFLQLLLSIMAIQLDGEDKKLALYSPLLILGYKQLCDFIMMKSFIDVLTRKKLKWTSASRVGAATMGQKL
;
A
#
# COMPACT_ATOMS: atom_id res chain seq x y z
N MET A 1 3.79 -9.04 -31.24
CA MET A 1 3.14 -7.92 -31.94
C MET A 1 1.68 -8.23 -32.30
N VAL A 2 1.39 -9.31 -33.05
CA VAL A 2 0.02 -9.70 -33.47
C VAL A 2 -0.95 -9.86 -32.28
N LYS A 3 -0.56 -10.55 -31.20
CA LYS A 3 -1.42 -10.75 -30.01
C LYS A 3 -1.89 -9.43 -29.35
N ASN A 4 -1.02 -8.42 -29.31
CA ASN A 4 -1.34 -7.12 -28.73
C ASN A 4 -2.25 -6.27 -29.65
N ILE A 5 -2.10 -6.43 -30.97
CA ILE A 5 -2.98 -5.80 -31.95
C ILE A 5 -4.38 -6.41 -31.84
N ILE A 6 -4.49 -7.72 -31.70
CA ILE A 6 -5.78 -8.42 -31.52
C ILE A 6 -6.47 -7.94 -30.24
N ILE A 7 -5.76 -7.82 -29.11
CA ILE A 7 -6.32 -7.33 -27.85
C ILE A 7 -6.79 -5.88 -28.00
N ALA A 8 -5.98 -5.03 -28.63
CA ALA A 8 -6.36 -3.62 -28.88
C ALA A 8 -7.60 -3.50 -29.78
N VAL A 9 -7.68 -4.33 -30.84
CA VAL A 9 -8.84 -4.37 -31.74
C VAL A 9 -10.08 -4.89 -31.01
N ILE A 10 -9.98 -5.96 -30.22
CA ILE A 10 -11.10 -6.47 -29.42
C ILE A 10 -11.58 -5.39 -28.42
N THR A 11 -10.66 -4.72 -27.73
CA THR A 11 -11.02 -3.63 -26.80
C THR A 11 -11.70 -2.47 -27.51
N LEU A 12 -11.21 -2.09 -28.70
CA LEU A 12 -11.81 -1.06 -29.52
C LEU A 12 -13.19 -1.47 -30.03
N CYS A 13 -13.35 -2.71 -30.49
CA CYS A 13 -14.63 -3.25 -30.93
C CYS A 13 -15.66 -3.30 -29.80
N LEU A 14 -15.25 -3.73 -28.58
CA LEU A 14 -16.10 -3.70 -27.39
C LEU A 14 -16.51 -2.26 -27.03
N LEU A 15 -15.60 -1.28 -27.10
CA LEU A 15 -15.87 0.13 -26.89
C LEU A 15 -16.88 0.68 -27.90
N VAL A 16 -16.69 0.39 -29.18
CA VAL A 16 -17.57 0.83 -30.27
C VAL A 16 -18.94 0.16 -30.20
N SER A 17 -18.98 -1.16 -29.95
CA SER A 17 -20.26 -1.89 -29.77
C SER A 17 -21.05 -1.34 -28.59
N PHE A 18 -20.38 -0.94 -27.53
CA PHE A 18 -20.98 -0.39 -26.34
C PHE A 18 -21.59 1.01 -26.60
N VAL A 19 -20.91 1.88 -27.36
CA VAL A 19 -21.41 3.20 -27.78
C VAL A 19 -22.65 3.07 -28.66
N ILE A 20 -22.73 2.01 -29.50
CA ILE A 20 -23.86 1.78 -30.42
C ILE A 20 -25.11 1.25 -29.69
N ILE A 21 -24.93 0.50 -28.59
CA ILE A 21 -26.01 -0.16 -27.84
C ILE A 21 -26.65 0.79 -26.80
N MET A 22 -26.08 1.98 -26.55
CA MET A 22 -26.55 2.88 -25.49
C MET A 22 -27.84 3.65 -25.87
N PRO A 23 -28.95 3.46 -25.11
CA PRO A 23 -30.26 4.01 -25.48
C PRO A 23 -30.53 5.45 -25.01
N SER A 24 -29.71 6.08 -24.14
CA SER A 24 -30.02 7.42 -23.61
C SER A 24 -28.84 8.40 -23.61
N GLN A 25 -29.12 9.71 -23.74
CA GLN A 25 -28.10 10.78 -23.69
C GLN A 25 -27.36 10.84 -22.34
N GLN A 26 -28.01 10.49 -21.25
CA GLN A 26 -27.43 10.51 -19.90
C GLN A 26 -26.39 9.39 -19.70
N THR A 27 -26.66 8.21 -20.23
CA THR A 27 -25.73 7.08 -20.26
C THR A 27 -24.48 7.40 -21.10
N PHE A 28 -24.66 8.12 -22.20
CA PHE A 28 -23.56 8.58 -23.07
C PHE A 28 -22.61 9.55 -22.35
N LEU A 29 -23.15 10.48 -21.55
CA LEU A 29 -22.36 11.46 -20.78
C LEU A 29 -21.51 10.80 -19.70
N SER A 30 -22.05 9.82 -18.95
CA SER A 30 -21.33 9.11 -17.89
C SER A 30 -20.24 8.20 -18.46
N PHE A 31 -20.51 7.59 -19.59
CA PHE A 31 -19.56 6.76 -20.32
C PHE A 31 -18.41 7.64 -20.89
N GLY A 32 -18.75 8.78 -21.48
CA GLY A 32 -17.78 9.78 -21.93
C GLY A 32 -16.86 10.27 -20.82
N LEU A 33 -17.41 10.51 -19.62
CA LEU A 33 -16.65 10.84 -18.40
C LEU A 33 -15.73 9.70 -17.97
N GLY A 34 -16.22 8.45 -17.95
CA GLY A 34 -15.41 7.27 -17.61
C GLY A 34 -14.25 7.05 -18.59
N ILE A 35 -14.51 7.15 -19.91
CA ILE A 35 -13.47 7.11 -20.94
C ILE A 35 -12.51 8.28 -20.80
N GLY A 36 -13.01 9.50 -20.56
CA GLY A 36 -12.20 10.70 -20.39
C GLY A 36 -11.22 10.55 -19.23
N ILE A 37 -11.70 10.07 -18.08
CA ILE A 37 -10.86 9.79 -16.90
C ILE A 37 -9.83 8.70 -17.22
N ALA A 38 -10.25 7.59 -17.83
CA ALA A 38 -9.34 6.51 -18.24
C ALA A 38 -8.29 7.00 -19.25
N ALA A 39 -8.67 7.84 -20.20
CA ALA A 39 -7.76 8.43 -21.19
C ALA A 39 -6.76 9.41 -20.56
N VAL A 40 -7.18 10.29 -19.66
CA VAL A 40 -6.28 11.20 -18.92
C VAL A 40 -5.23 10.44 -18.13
N ILE A 41 -5.64 9.36 -17.48
CA ILE A 41 -4.73 8.52 -16.71
C ILE A 41 -3.76 7.79 -17.64
N LEU A 42 -4.26 7.22 -18.73
CA LEU A 42 -3.42 6.57 -19.73
C LEU A 42 -2.38 7.54 -20.32
N VAL A 43 -2.81 8.75 -20.70
CA VAL A 43 -1.90 9.77 -21.25
C VAL A 43 -0.83 10.13 -20.21
N ASN A 44 -1.19 10.35 -18.95
CA ASN A 44 -0.23 10.58 -17.88
C ASN A 44 0.73 9.39 -17.69
N PHE A 45 0.24 8.16 -17.76
CA PHE A 45 1.04 6.95 -17.73
C PHE A 45 2.03 6.86 -18.89
N ILE A 46 1.57 7.08 -20.13
CA ILE A 46 2.42 7.03 -21.34
C ILE A 46 3.47 8.14 -21.31
N LEU A 47 3.11 9.37 -20.94
CA LEU A 47 4.04 10.47 -20.82
C LEU A 47 5.08 10.23 -19.72
N SER A 48 4.67 9.66 -18.62
CA SER A 48 5.54 9.28 -17.51
C SER A 48 6.50 8.14 -17.90
N ALA A 49 6.03 7.14 -18.65
CA ALA A 49 6.85 6.04 -19.16
C ALA A 49 7.91 6.51 -20.17
N ARG A 50 7.61 7.52 -20.99
CA ARG A 50 8.59 8.11 -21.93
C ARG A 50 9.74 8.84 -21.25
N SER A 51 9.55 9.33 -20.02
CA SER A 51 10.58 10.09 -19.29
C SER A 51 11.75 9.23 -18.80
N ARG A 52 11.61 7.89 -18.70
CA ARG A 52 12.70 6.96 -18.34
C ARG A 52 13.05 6.09 -19.54
N LYS A 53 14.07 6.49 -20.31
CA LYS A 53 14.54 5.83 -21.54
C LYS A 53 14.96 4.36 -21.38
N ASN A 54 15.26 3.86 -20.16
CA ASN A 54 15.95 2.57 -19.98
C ASN A 54 15.22 1.49 -19.19
N GLN A 55 14.08 1.74 -18.51
CA GLN A 55 13.48 0.74 -17.62
C GLN A 55 12.07 0.26 -18.02
N VAL A 56 11.28 1.03 -18.73
CA VAL A 56 9.96 0.58 -19.19
C VAL A 56 10.07 0.10 -20.62
N GLY A 57 10.46 -1.17 -20.74
CA GLY A 57 10.63 -1.80 -22.05
C GLY A 57 9.34 -1.85 -22.84
N LYS A 58 9.37 -1.26 -24.03
CA LYS A 58 8.49 -1.46 -25.20
C LYS A 58 7.00 -1.18 -24.98
N ALA A 59 6.45 -0.27 -25.77
CA ALA A 59 5.03 0.09 -25.89
C ALA A 59 4.04 -1.11 -25.93
N ALA A 60 4.50 -2.30 -26.28
CA ALA A 60 3.75 -3.55 -26.34
C ALA A 60 3.15 -4.03 -25.00
N ILE A 61 3.64 -3.53 -23.85
CA ILE A 61 3.23 -4.02 -22.52
C ILE A 61 2.10 -3.16 -21.94
N TRP A 62 2.02 -1.90 -22.33
CA TRP A 62 0.97 -0.99 -21.88
C TRP A 62 -0.40 -1.36 -22.44
N VAL A 63 -0.46 -2.01 -23.60
CA VAL A 63 -1.71 -2.43 -24.24
C VAL A 63 -2.51 -3.40 -23.34
N PRO A 64 -1.93 -4.50 -22.80
CA PRO A 64 -2.64 -5.39 -21.89
C PRO A 64 -3.07 -4.71 -20.58
N VAL A 65 -2.21 -3.88 -19.98
CA VAL A 65 -2.53 -3.15 -18.76
C VAL A 65 -3.70 -2.19 -18.99
N PHE A 66 -3.64 -1.42 -20.07
CA PHE A 66 -4.70 -0.50 -20.45
C PHE A 66 -6.01 -1.23 -20.76
N SER A 67 -5.96 -2.30 -21.57
CA SER A 67 -7.15 -3.07 -21.92
C SER A 67 -7.85 -3.66 -20.70
N LEU A 68 -7.08 -4.22 -19.75
CA LEU A 68 -7.64 -4.79 -18.53
C LEU A 68 -8.20 -3.70 -17.62
N SER A 69 -7.52 -2.57 -17.46
CA SER A 69 -8.02 -1.43 -16.70
C SER A 69 -9.29 -0.85 -17.30
N THR A 70 -9.33 -0.67 -18.62
CA THR A 70 -10.51 -0.20 -19.35
C THR A 70 -11.68 -1.14 -19.19
N PHE A 71 -11.45 -2.45 -19.30
CA PHE A 71 -12.48 -3.46 -19.08
C PHE A 71 -13.12 -3.33 -17.69
N PHE A 72 -12.31 -3.27 -16.63
CA PHE A 72 -12.83 -3.11 -15.27
C PHE A 72 -13.57 -1.78 -15.05
N ILE A 73 -13.11 -0.70 -15.66
CA ILE A 73 -13.78 0.61 -15.58
C ILE A 73 -15.13 0.58 -16.30
N LEU A 74 -15.23 -0.14 -17.41
CA LEU A 74 -16.48 -0.20 -18.21
C LEU A 74 -17.56 -1.07 -17.55
N LEU A 75 -17.21 -2.08 -16.78
CA LEU A 75 -18.19 -2.99 -16.16
C LEU A 75 -19.26 -2.25 -15.31
N PRO A 76 -18.95 -1.28 -14.45
CA PRO A 76 -19.95 -0.51 -13.72
C PRO A 76 -20.90 0.29 -14.63
N PHE A 77 -20.40 0.80 -15.75
CA PHE A 77 -21.24 1.55 -16.72
C PHE A 77 -22.16 0.62 -17.51
N LEU A 78 -21.70 -0.60 -17.84
CA LEU A 78 -22.57 -1.65 -18.40
C LEU A 78 -23.69 -2.04 -17.43
N PHE A 79 -23.36 -2.16 -16.16
CA PHE A 79 -24.34 -2.42 -15.13
C PHE A 79 -25.35 -1.27 -14.99
N ALA A 80 -24.88 -0.01 -15.05
CA ALA A 80 -25.72 1.18 -15.04
C ALA A 80 -26.68 1.20 -16.22
N ALA A 81 -26.21 0.87 -17.43
CA ALA A 81 -27.02 0.77 -18.62
C ALA A 81 -28.11 -0.32 -18.51
N ALA A 82 -27.79 -1.47 -17.90
CA ALA A 82 -28.77 -2.51 -17.64
C ALA A 82 -29.87 -2.06 -16.67
N LEU A 83 -29.55 -1.32 -15.62
CA LEU A 83 -30.51 -0.74 -14.68
C LEU A 83 -31.41 0.30 -15.34
N ASP A 84 -30.84 1.16 -16.21
CA ASP A 84 -31.57 2.17 -16.99
C ASP A 84 -32.60 1.49 -17.93
N PHE A 85 -32.19 0.42 -18.60
CA PHE A 85 -33.09 -0.38 -19.47
C PHE A 85 -34.30 -0.92 -18.71
N TRP A 86 -34.15 -1.25 -17.42
CA TRP A 86 -35.24 -1.72 -16.57
C TRP A 86 -36.04 -0.61 -15.88
N GLY A 87 -35.78 0.65 -16.22
CA GLY A 87 -36.54 1.80 -15.72
C GLY A 87 -36.32 2.14 -14.24
N VAL A 88 -35.23 1.64 -13.64
CA VAL A 88 -34.93 1.79 -12.21
C VAL A 88 -34.01 2.99 -11.95
N PHE A 89 -33.98 3.98 -12.84
CA PHE A 89 -32.95 5.03 -12.83
C PHE A 89 -33.43 6.38 -12.28
N SER A 90 -32.77 6.86 -11.23
CA SER A 90 -32.89 8.24 -10.71
C SER A 90 -31.51 8.92 -10.71
N VAL A 91 -31.47 10.25 -10.57
CA VAL A 91 -30.22 11.03 -10.43
C VAL A 91 -29.41 10.49 -9.24
N THR A 92 -30.06 10.13 -8.14
CA THR A 92 -29.41 9.57 -6.95
C THR A 92 -28.76 8.21 -7.25
N THR A 93 -29.38 7.36 -8.07
CA THR A 93 -28.79 6.09 -8.53
C THR A 93 -27.50 6.34 -9.33
N TRP A 94 -27.50 7.33 -10.21
CA TRP A 94 -26.30 7.74 -10.93
C TRP A 94 -25.16 8.19 -10.00
N VAL A 95 -25.46 9.06 -9.06
CA VAL A 95 -24.48 9.54 -8.07
C VAL A 95 -23.89 8.36 -7.29
N LEU A 96 -24.74 7.41 -6.87
CA LEU A 96 -24.30 6.19 -6.20
C LEU A 96 -23.34 5.36 -7.07
N LEU A 97 -23.70 5.08 -8.31
CA LEU A 97 -22.91 4.22 -9.20
C LEU A 97 -21.58 4.87 -9.59
N ILE A 98 -21.58 6.18 -9.88
CA ILE A 98 -20.35 6.92 -10.18
C ILE A 98 -19.41 6.91 -8.97
N SER A 99 -19.93 7.19 -7.78
CA SER A 99 -19.10 7.23 -6.58
C SER A 99 -18.59 5.85 -6.15
N LEU A 100 -19.39 4.78 -6.33
CA LEU A 100 -18.94 3.39 -6.16
C LEU A 100 -17.83 3.03 -7.16
N THR A 101 -18.01 3.41 -8.43
CA THR A 101 -16.99 3.19 -9.47
C THR A 101 -15.68 3.92 -9.12
N LEU A 102 -15.76 5.18 -8.66
CA LEU A 102 -14.59 5.93 -8.22
C LEU A 102 -13.89 5.25 -7.05
N THR A 103 -14.63 4.72 -6.06
CA THR A 103 -14.00 4.02 -4.93
C THR A 103 -13.27 2.75 -5.36
N MET A 104 -13.72 2.07 -6.41
CA MET A 104 -13.07 0.88 -6.97
C MET A 104 -12.01 1.19 -8.01
N TYR A 105 -12.03 2.38 -8.59
CA TYR A 105 -11.10 2.84 -9.63
C TYR A 105 -9.63 2.60 -9.25
N TYR A 106 -9.29 2.84 -8.01
CA TYR A 106 -7.97 2.60 -7.46
C TYR A 106 -7.48 1.15 -7.68
N ASN A 107 -8.36 0.17 -7.43
CA ASN A 107 -8.05 -1.25 -7.63
C ASN A 107 -7.97 -1.61 -9.12
N PHE A 108 -8.83 -1.04 -9.95
CA PHE A 108 -8.84 -1.31 -11.39
C PHE A 108 -7.53 -0.91 -12.08
N LEU A 109 -6.86 0.12 -11.57
CA LEU A 109 -5.57 0.56 -12.09
C LEU A 109 -4.42 -0.25 -11.48
N ASN A 110 -4.42 -0.43 -10.17
CA ASN A 110 -3.28 -0.99 -9.46
C ASN A 110 -3.07 -2.49 -9.73
N ILE A 111 -4.14 -3.29 -9.89
CA ILE A 111 -4.03 -4.73 -10.12
C ILE A 111 -3.34 -5.07 -11.45
N PRO A 112 -3.71 -4.47 -12.61
CA PRO A 112 -2.99 -4.69 -13.85
C PRO A 112 -1.51 -4.33 -13.77
N LEU A 113 -1.17 -3.22 -13.08
CA LEU A 113 0.21 -2.82 -12.85
C LEU A 113 0.95 -3.80 -11.93
N ALA A 114 0.30 -4.29 -10.89
CA ALA A 114 0.88 -5.27 -9.98
C ALA A 114 1.15 -6.63 -10.67
N ILE A 115 0.28 -7.05 -11.60
CA ILE A 115 0.50 -8.23 -12.44
C ILE A 115 1.75 -8.02 -13.32
N TYR A 116 1.87 -6.83 -13.91
CA TYR A 116 3.02 -6.49 -14.71
C TYR A 116 4.31 -6.44 -13.88
N GLN A 117 4.29 -5.83 -12.70
CA GLN A 117 5.43 -5.80 -11.78
C GLN A 117 5.92 -7.21 -11.45
N LYS A 118 5.03 -8.15 -11.17
CA LYS A 118 5.40 -9.54 -10.91
C LYS A 118 6.16 -10.16 -12.08
N HIS A 119 5.78 -9.85 -13.32
CA HIS A 119 6.50 -10.31 -14.51
C HIS A 119 7.92 -9.70 -14.61
N LEU A 120 8.08 -8.42 -14.25
CA LEU A 120 9.39 -7.77 -14.19
C LEU A 120 10.28 -8.38 -13.10
N GLU A 121 9.72 -8.61 -11.91
CA GLU A 121 10.42 -9.20 -10.77
C GLU A 121 11.03 -10.58 -11.13
N ILE A 122 10.25 -11.47 -11.74
CA ILE A 122 10.72 -12.79 -12.17
C ILE A 122 11.91 -12.69 -13.14
N LYS A 123 11.94 -11.71 -14.04
CA LYS A 123 13.03 -11.51 -14.98
C LYS A 123 14.32 -10.97 -14.36
N GLN A 124 14.19 -10.11 -13.34
CA GLN A 124 15.33 -9.46 -12.71
C GLN A 124 16.10 -10.38 -11.76
N PHE A 125 15.44 -11.37 -11.14
CA PHE A 125 15.98 -12.10 -9.99
C PHE A 125 16.64 -13.45 -10.28
N ASN A 126 16.76 -13.84 -11.55
CA ASN A 126 17.47 -15.07 -11.96
C ASN A 126 19.01 -14.96 -11.96
N SER A 127 19.59 -13.89 -11.44
CA SER A 127 21.03 -13.66 -11.46
C SER A 127 21.71 -14.04 -10.12
N PRO A 128 22.99 -14.52 -10.12
CA PRO A 128 23.67 -14.99 -8.92
C PRO A 128 24.01 -13.90 -7.90
N GLY A 129 24.23 -14.32 -6.66
CA GLY A 129 24.32 -13.58 -5.41
C GLY A 129 24.92 -12.16 -5.39
N TYR A 130 24.17 -11.22 -4.87
CA TYR A 130 24.60 -9.90 -4.41
C TYR A 130 24.34 -9.83 -2.91
N PHE A 131 25.39 -9.73 -2.12
CA PHE A 131 25.32 -9.79 -0.65
C PHE A 131 26.13 -8.63 -0.04
N PRO A 132 25.61 -7.38 -0.10
CA PRO A 132 26.24 -6.26 0.61
C PRO A 132 26.18 -6.47 2.12
N SER A 133 27.09 -5.84 2.87
CA SER A 133 27.01 -5.88 4.35
C SER A 133 25.70 -5.24 4.83
N LEU A 134 25.03 -5.90 5.80
CA LEU A 134 23.76 -5.46 6.36
C LEU A 134 23.88 -5.07 7.82
N THR A 135 23.22 -3.96 8.21
CA THR A 135 22.83 -3.73 9.59
C THR A 135 21.33 -3.78 9.72
N VAL A 136 20.81 -4.69 10.56
CA VAL A 136 19.38 -4.78 10.90
C VAL A 136 19.16 -3.99 12.19
N LEU A 137 18.32 -2.95 12.13
CA LEU A 137 17.92 -2.11 13.25
C LEU A 137 16.53 -2.52 13.74
N ILE A 138 16.41 -2.82 15.03
CA ILE A 138 15.16 -3.18 15.70
C ILE A 138 14.88 -2.15 16.80
N PRO A 139 14.12 -1.08 16.52
CA PRO A 139 13.70 -0.13 17.54
C PRO A 139 12.62 -0.76 18.44
N ALA A 140 12.77 -0.66 19.76
CA ALA A 140 11.87 -1.26 20.73
C ALA A 140 11.50 -0.28 21.85
N TYR A 141 10.22 -0.24 22.23
CA TYR A 141 9.72 0.51 23.37
C TYR A 141 8.50 -0.19 23.99
N ASN A 142 8.65 -0.78 25.17
CA ASN A 142 7.62 -1.57 25.86
C ASN A 142 7.07 -2.73 25.00
N GLU A 143 7.95 -3.55 24.45
CA GLU A 143 7.63 -4.67 23.56
C GLU A 143 8.07 -6.05 24.16
N GLU A 144 8.09 -6.19 25.49
CA GLU A 144 8.52 -7.41 26.21
C GLU A 144 7.84 -8.70 25.71
N LYS A 145 6.57 -8.60 25.22
CA LYS A 145 5.78 -9.76 24.78
C LYS A 145 6.18 -10.33 23.43
N VAL A 146 6.82 -9.52 22.58
CA VAL A 146 7.04 -9.85 21.16
C VAL A 146 8.50 -9.77 20.72
N LEU A 147 9.33 -8.94 21.35
CA LEU A 147 10.70 -8.65 20.94
C LEU A 147 11.57 -9.91 20.78
N SER A 148 11.49 -10.86 21.72
CA SER A 148 12.25 -12.11 21.66
C SER A 148 12.05 -12.84 20.33
N ARG A 149 10.81 -12.95 19.85
CA ARG A 149 10.47 -13.63 18.59
C ARG A 149 11.00 -12.88 17.37
N THR A 150 10.93 -11.56 17.39
CA THR A 150 11.51 -10.72 16.34
C THR A 150 13.01 -10.96 16.22
N ILE A 151 13.75 -10.89 17.33
CA ILE A 151 15.19 -11.14 17.36
C ILE A 151 15.51 -12.53 16.83
N GLU A 152 14.79 -13.57 17.29
CA GLU A 152 15.01 -14.95 16.83
C GLU A 152 14.86 -15.07 15.31
N THR A 153 13.77 -14.55 14.72
CA THR A 153 13.56 -14.66 13.28
C THR A 153 14.62 -13.89 12.48
N VAL A 154 15.14 -12.77 13.01
CA VAL A 154 16.23 -12.00 12.38
C VAL A 154 17.56 -12.76 12.47
N LEU A 155 17.85 -13.40 13.60
CA LEU A 155 19.06 -14.22 13.75
C LEU A 155 19.03 -15.46 12.86
N GLU A 156 17.87 -16.12 12.75
CA GLU A 156 17.67 -17.30 11.91
C GLU A 156 17.60 -16.99 10.40
N ALA A 157 17.38 -15.72 10.01
CA ALA A 157 17.33 -15.32 8.61
C ALA A 157 18.66 -15.61 7.91
N THR A 158 18.59 -16.28 6.76
CA THR A 158 19.76 -16.63 5.95
C THR A 158 20.37 -15.37 5.35
N TYR A 159 21.56 -15.00 5.82
CA TYR A 159 22.35 -13.92 5.23
C TYR A 159 23.81 -14.04 5.71
N PRO A 160 24.83 -13.92 4.82
CA PRO A 160 26.21 -14.23 5.18
C PRO A 160 26.85 -13.22 6.14
N ASP A 161 26.60 -11.93 5.95
CA ASP A 161 27.21 -10.83 6.73
C ASP A 161 26.12 -9.86 7.18
N LYS A 162 25.61 -10.07 8.40
CA LYS A 162 24.59 -9.23 9.02
C LYS A 162 24.96 -8.83 10.44
N GLU A 163 24.89 -7.57 10.72
CA GLU A 163 24.92 -7.00 12.07
C GLU A 163 23.50 -6.79 12.55
N VAL A 164 23.21 -7.10 13.81
CA VAL A 164 21.90 -6.89 14.43
C VAL A 164 22.03 -5.93 15.59
N ILE A 165 21.27 -4.85 15.56
CA ILE A 165 21.27 -3.82 16.62
C ILE A 165 19.83 -3.64 17.11
N VAL A 166 19.60 -3.91 18.39
CA VAL A 166 18.36 -3.59 19.09
C VAL A 166 18.52 -2.26 19.81
N ILE A 167 17.59 -1.34 19.58
CA ILE A 167 17.60 -0.03 20.20
C ILE A 167 16.40 0.07 21.15
N ASP A 168 16.70 -0.03 22.45
CA ASP A 168 15.68 0.20 23.49
C ASP A 168 15.52 1.70 23.76
N ASP A 169 14.37 2.24 23.42
CA ASP A 169 14.03 3.68 23.56
C ASP A 169 13.45 4.00 24.94
N GLY A 170 14.14 3.55 26.01
CA GLY A 170 13.79 3.84 27.40
C GLY A 170 12.53 3.09 27.86
N SER A 171 12.45 1.79 27.58
CA SER A 171 11.35 0.93 28.04
C SER A 171 11.24 0.87 29.55
N LYS A 172 10.00 0.69 30.03
CA LYS A 172 9.66 0.57 31.45
C LYS A 172 9.31 -0.85 31.87
N ASP A 173 9.24 -1.77 30.91
CA ASP A 173 9.01 -3.21 31.08
C ASP A 173 10.30 -4.00 30.91
N GLN A 174 10.24 -5.30 30.67
CA GLN A 174 11.41 -6.17 30.53
C GLN A 174 12.06 -6.14 29.14
N THR A 175 11.67 -5.20 28.25
CA THR A 175 12.19 -5.12 26.86
C THR A 175 13.71 -5.07 26.82
N TYR A 176 14.34 -4.20 27.61
CA TYR A 176 15.80 -4.08 27.67
C TYR A 176 16.48 -5.37 28.14
N GLN A 177 15.99 -5.99 29.21
CA GLN A 177 16.55 -7.24 29.76
C GLN A 177 16.44 -8.38 28.74
N ILE A 178 15.32 -8.46 28.02
CA ILE A 178 15.13 -9.42 26.91
C ILE A 178 16.16 -9.16 25.81
N ALA A 179 16.34 -7.94 25.37
CA ALA A 179 17.34 -7.61 24.35
C ALA A 179 18.75 -8.00 24.79
N MET A 180 19.12 -7.68 26.04
CA MET A 180 20.44 -8.00 26.61
C MET A 180 20.70 -9.51 26.70
N SER A 181 19.69 -10.35 26.85
CA SER A 181 19.86 -11.81 26.86
C SER A 181 20.39 -12.38 25.53
N TYR A 182 20.32 -11.59 24.43
CA TYR A 182 20.84 -11.95 23.11
C TYR A 182 22.23 -11.38 22.81
N ALA A 183 22.83 -10.62 23.73
CA ALA A 183 24.15 -10.01 23.51
C ALA A 183 25.25 -11.06 23.28
N ASN A 184 25.20 -12.22 23.97
CA ASN A 184 26.10 -13.36 23.79
C ASN A 184 25.90 -14.08 22.43
N ARG A 185 24.81 -13.78 21.68
CA ARG A 185 24.51 -14.29 20.33
C ARG A 185 24.86 -13.28 19.24
N GLY A 186 25.65 -12.24 19.58
CA GLY A 186 26.13 -11.23 18.63
C GLY A 186 25.16 -10.07 18.37
N VAL A 187 24.08 -9.94 19.17
CA VAL A 187 23.17 -8.80 19.09
C VAL A 187 23.77 -7.62 19.85
N LYS A 188 23.96 -6.48 19.17
CA LYS A 188 24.31 -5.23 19.83
C LYS A 188 23.05 -4.61 20.45
N VAL A 189 23.12 -4.20 21.71
CA VAL A 189 22.00 -3.57 22.40
C VAL A 189 22.36 -2.16 22.80
N ILE A 190 21.53 -1.21 22.40
CA ILE A 190 21.67 0.22 22.69
C ILE A 190 20.48 0.61 23.56
N HIS A 191 20.75 1.17 24.75
CA HIS A 191 19.74 1.75 25.61
C HIS A 191 19.83 3.28 25.59
N ARG A 192 18.69 3.97 25.52
CA ARG A 192 18.64 5.43 25.52
C ARG A 192 17.39 5.93 26.24
N PRO A 193 17.39 7.19 26.74
CA PRO A 193 16.16 7.83 27.19
C PRO A 193 15.11 7.93 26.06
N ASN A 194 13.83 7.75 26.39
CA ASN A 194 12.74 7.78 25.41
C ASN A 194 12.73 9.10 24.60
N GLY A 195 12.79 8.99 23.29
CA GLY A 195 12.74 10.10 22.35
C GLY A 195 11.87 9.80 21.13
N GLY A 196 11.25 8.62 21.10
CA GLY A 196 10.42 8.16 20.00
C GLY A 196 11.21 7.43 18.91
N LYS A 197 10.49 6.68 18.07
CA LYS A 197 11.05 5.74 17.09
C LYS A 197 12.05 6.37 16.13
N ALA A 198 11.77 7.57 15.60
CA ALA A 198 12.69 8.28 14.70
C ALA A 198 14.06 8.53 15.36
N MET A 199 14.04 8.99 16.61
CA MET A 199 15.26 9.25 17.37
C MET A 199 16.00 7.95 17.76
N ALA A 200 15.26 6.87 18.05
CA ALA A 200 15.86 5.55 18.30
C ALA A 200 16.56 5.03 17.04
N LEU A 201 15.92 5.12 15.87
CA LEU A 201 16.51 4.74 14.58
C LEU A 201 17.74 5.57 14.25
N ASN A 202 17.70 6.89 14.42
CA ASN A 202 18.86 7.75 14.19
C ASN A 202 20.04 7.37 15.09
N HIS A 203 19.77 7.03 16.35
CA HIS A 203 20.81 6.58 17.25
C HIS A 203 21.40 5.23 16.82
N GLY A 204 20.54 4.27 16.40
CA GLY A 204 21.00 3.00 15.83
C GLY A 204 21.85 3.17 14.58
N LEU A 205 21.47 4.10 13.69
CA LEU A 205 22.21 4.45 12.46
C LEU A 205 23.64 4.93 12.73
N PHE A 206 23.87 5.63 13.84
CA PHE A 206 25.19 6.07 14.22
C PHE A 206 26.17 4.90 14.48
N PHE A 207 25.65 3.77 14.99
CA PHE A 207 26.44 2.57 15.25
C PHE A 207 26.40 1.52 14.13
N ALA A 208 25.59 1.75 13.10
CA ALA A 208 25.45 0.83 11.98
C ALA A 208 26.67 0.86 11.06
N SER A 209 27.20 -0.32 10.73
CA SER A 209 28.38 -0.49 9.87
C SER A 209 28.01 -0.94 8.43
N GLY A 210 26.84 -1.55 8.24
CA GLY A 210 26.41 -2.12 6.97
C GLY A 210 26.24 -1.08 5.84
N GLU A 211 26.48 -1.51 4.60
CA GLU A 211 26.17 -0.73 3.39
C GLU A 211 24.67 -0.52 3.24
N ILE A 212 23.90 -1.55 3.59
CA ILE A 212 22.43 -1.51 3.56
C ILE A 212 21.91 -1.56 4.99
N ILE A 213 21.01 -0.64 5.32
CA ILE A 213 20.31 -0.58 6.61
C ILE A 213 18.93 -1.19 6.44
N VAL A 214 18.65 -2.24 7.20
CA VAL A 214 17.34 -2.90 7.26
C VAL A 214 16.63 -2.50 8.55
N ILE A 215 15.39 -2.08 8.44
CA ILE A 215 14.52 -1.76 9.59
C ILE A 215 13.52 -2.89 9.77
N VAL A 216 13.38 -3.37 11.01
CA VAL A 216 12.39 -4.37 11.40
C VAL A 216 11.74 -3.91 12.70
N ASP A 217 10.42 -3.70 12.71
CA ASP A 217 9.70 -3.33 13.93
C ASP A 217 9.77 -4.46 14.98
N ALA A 218 9.80 -4.11 16.27
CA ALA A 218 9.94 -5.05 17.36
C ALA A 218 8.81 -6.10 17.49
N ASP A 219 7.71 -5.92 16.77
CA ASP A 219 6.57 -6.84 16.68
C ASP A 219 6.50 -7.61 15.35
N SER A 220 7.56 -7.58 14.55
CA SER A 220 7.59 -8.12 13.20
C SER A 220 8.47 -9.38 13.12
N GLN A 221 7.99 -10.41 12.46
CA GLN A 221 8.69 -11.69 12.26
C GLN A 221 9.00 -11.86 10.78
N ILE A 222 10.27 -12.06 10.45
CA ILE A 222 10.70 -12.22 9.04
C ILE A 222 10.89 -13.69 8.67
N SER A 223 10.69 -14.02 7.39
CA SER A 223 10.95 -15.36 6.85
C SER A 223 12.45 -15.60 6.65
N LYS A 224 12.89 -16.86 6.60
CA LYS A 224 14.30 -17.24 6.43
C LYS A 224 15.02 -16.51 5.30
N ASN A 225 14.37 -16.37 4.14
CA ASN A 225 15.01 -15.79 2.95
C ASN A 225 14.75 -14.29 2.80
N THR A 226 14.05 -13.66 3.76
CA THR A 226 13.60 -12.26 3.67
C THR A 226 14.74 -11.30 3.39
N LEU A 227 15.87 -11.41 4.09
CA LEU A 227 17.01 -10.50 3.92
C LEU A 227 17.63 -10.64 2.53
N VAL A 228 17.78 -11.87 2.03
CA VAL A 228 18.30 -12.13 0.68
C VAL A 228 17.39 -11.52 -0.39
N GLU A 229 16.07 -11.72 -0.25
CA GLU A 229 15.09 -11.16 -1.19
C GLU A 229 15.00 -9.63 -1.13
N LEU A 230 15.17 -9.05 0.05
CA LEU A 230 15.07 -7.62 0.28
C LEU A 230 16.23 -6.85 -0.36
N VAL A 231 17.43 -7.43 -0.42
CA VAL A 231 18.62 -6.75 -0.97
C VAL A 231 18.77 -6.88 -2.47
N LYS A 232 18.10 -7.83 -3.12
CA LYS A 232 18.22 -8.05 -4.57
C LYS A 232 18.05 -6.78 -5.42
N PRO A 233 17.07 -5.89 -5.16
CA PRO A 233 16.92 -4.66 -5.95
C PRO A 233 18.11 -3.71 -5.87
N PHE A 234 18.89 -3.72 -4.79
CA PHE A 234 20.07 -2.87 -4.62
C PHE A 234 21.24 -3.17 -5.55
N ARG A 235 21.17 -4.24 -6.34
CA ARG A 235 22.09 -4.43 -7.47
C ARG A 235 22.07 -3.27 -8.45
N ASN A 236 20.93 -2.63 -8.61
CA ASN A 236 20.84 -1.38 -9.33
C ASN A 236 21.30 -0.25 -8.39
N PRO A 237 22.41 0.45 -8.71
CA PRO A 237 22.91 1.53 -7.88
C PRO A 237 21.95 2.72 -7.76
N GLU A 238 20.98 2.86 -8.66
CA GLU A 238 19.94 3.88 -8.59
C GLU A 238 18.88 3.58 -7.51
N VAL A 239 18.85 2.37 -6.94
CA VAL A 239 17.88 2.00 -5.90
C VAL A 239 18.34 2.55 -4.55
N ALA A 240 17.58 3.51 -4.04
CA ALA A 240 17.80 4.14 -2.74
C ALA A 240 17.25 3.33 -1.58
N ALA A 241 16.05 2.74 -1.77
CA ALA A 241 15.34 2.01 -0.74
C ALA A 241 14.44 0.92 -1.33
N VAL A 242 14.13 -0.08 -0.50
CA VAL A 242 13.29 -1.23 -0.86
C VAL A 242 12.27 -1.50 0.23
N ALA A 243 10.98 -1.51 -0.14
CA ALA A 243 9.88 -1.88 0.73
C ALA A 243 9.66 -3.40 0.73
N GLY A 244 9.58 -4.02 1.91
CA GLY A 244 9.20 -5.40 2.05
C GLY A 244 7.68 -5.63 1.94
N ASN A 245 7.29 -6.90 1.84
CA ASN A 245 5.91 -7.38 1.78
C ASN A 245 5.41 -7.67 3.20
N ILE A 246 4.49 -6.85 3.70
CA ILE A 246 3.97 -6.97 5.06
C ILE A 246 2.67 -7.78 5.06
N LYS A 247 2.61 -8.78 5.94
CA LYS A 247 1.47 -9.67 6.12
C LYS A 247 0.98 -9.65 7.56
N VAL A 248 -0.33 -9.82 7.76
CA VAL A 248 -0.91 -9.90 9.10
C VAL A 248 -0.69 -11.30 9.68
N LEU A 249 -0.13 -11.35 10.89
CA LEU A 249 0.18 -12.58 11.61
C LEU A 249 -1.06 -13.16 12.33
N ASN A 250 -1.78 -12.34 13.09
CA ASN A 250 -2.86 -12.74 14.03
C ASN A 250 -4.25 -12.68 13.37
N ARG A 251 -4.57 -13.56 12.43
CA ARG A 251 -5.84 -13.60 11.67
C ARG A 251 -6.95 -14.34 12.42
N ARG A 252 -7.29 -13.93 13.67
CA ARG A 252 -8.19 -14.69 14.56
C ARG A 252 -9.65 -14.23 14.52
N ASN A 253 -9.93 -12.94 14.41
CA ASN A 253 -11.28 -12.39 14.37
C ASN A 253 -11.59 -11.73 13.02
N LEU A 254 -12.86 -11.29 12.85
CA LEU A 254 -13.32 -10.64 11.63
C LEU A 254 -12.48 -9.42 11.28
N LEU A 255 -12.18 -8.56 12.25
CA LEU A 255 -11.41 -7.34 12.05
C LEU A 255 -9.99 -7.64 11.55
N THR A 256 -9.28 -8.61 12.14
CA THR A 256 -7.91 -8.97 11.72
C THR A 256 -7.88 -9.69 10.38
N LYS A 257 -8.93 -10.42 10.01
CA LYS A 257 -9.09 -11.03 8.68
C LYS A 257 -9.36 -9.98 7.60
N CYS A 258 -10.18 -8.97 7.89
CA CYS A 258 -10.37 -7.81 7.00
C CYS A 258 -9.07 -7.02 6.82
N GLN A 259 -8.30 -6.79 7.89
CA GLN A 259 -6.98 -6.15 7.81
C GLN A 259 -5.99 -6.98 6.99
N ALA A 260 -5.99 -8.32 7.14
CA ALA A 260 -5.15 -9.19 6.31
C ALA A 260 -5.48 -9.06 4.82
N LEU A 261 -6.76 -9.04 4.47
CA LEU A 261 -7.20 -8.84 3.09
C LEU A 261 -6.88 -7.42 2.59
N GLU A 262 -7.05 -6.39 3.41
CA GLU A 262 -6.67 -5.01 3.07
C GLU A 262 -5.16 -4.89 2.79
N TYR A 263 -4.31 -5.52 3.62
CA TYR A 263 -2.85 -5.51 3.40
C TYR A 263 -2.49 -6.11 2.05
N ILE A 264 -3.13 -7.21 1.67
CA ILE A 264 -2.91 -7.88 0.38
C ILE A 264 -3.50 -7.03 -0.76
N ALA A 265 -4.81 -6.78 -0.72
CA ALA A 265 -5.56 -6.23 -1.85
C ALA A 265 -5.39 -4.72 -2.07
N SER A 266 -4.95 -4.00 -1.04
CA SER A 266 -4.76 -2.54 -1.13
C SER A 266 -3.28 -2.16 -0.97
N ILE A 267 -2.67 -2.44 0.18
CA ILE A 267 -1.32 -1.94 0.50
C ILE A 267 -0.25 -2.58 -0.38
N ASN A 268 -0.21 -3.92 -0.47
CA ASN A 268 0.82 -4.64 -1.24
C ASN A 268 0.62 -4.47 -2.75
N ILE A 269 -0.63 -4.52 -3.23
CA ILE A 269 -0.96 -4.26 -4.63
C ILE A 269 -0.55 -2.83 -5.04
N TYR A 270 -0.81 -1.85 -4.18
CA TYR A 270 -0.40 -0.47 -4.43
C TYR A 270 1.12 -0.31 -4.52
N ARG A 271 1.87 -0.92 -3.59
CA ARG A 271 3.34 -0.90 -3.65
C ARG A 271 3.87 -1.54 -4.92
N ARG A 272 3.32 -2.69 -5.34
CA ARG A 272 3.66 -3.33 -6.62
C ARG A 272 3.39 -2.41 -7.81
N ALA A 273 2.25 -1.72 -7.81
CA ALA A 273 1.88 -0.80 -8.89
C ALA A 273 2.88 0.37 -8.99
N LEU A 274 3.25 0.96 -7.87
CA LEU A 274 4.23 2.05 -7.84
C LEU A 274 5.67 1.61 -8.11
N ASP A 275 6.01 0.36 -7.81
CA ASP A 275 7.32 -0.23 -8.11
C ASP A 275 7.63 -0.23 -9.61
N VAL A 276 6.63 -0.40 -10.47
CA VAL A 276 6.77 -0.27 -11.93
C VAL A 276 7.43 1.05 -12.33
N PHE A 277 7.23 2.10 -11.54
CA PHE A 277 7.77 3.44 -11.78
C PHE A 277 8.97 3.77 -10.88
N GLY A 278 9.38 2.83 -10.02
CA GLY A 278 10.44 3.06 -9.03
C GLY A 278 10.09 4.20 -8.06
N SER A 279 8.80 4.38 -7.74
CA SER A 279 8.30 5.49 -6.94
C SER A 279 7.37 5.00 -5.80
N VAL A 280 7.78 3.92 -5.12
CA VAL A 280 7.10 3.42 -3.92
C VAL A 280 7.16 4.48 -2.82
N THR A 281 6.00 4.84 -2.26
CA THR A 281 5.88 5.96 -1.31
C THR A 281 6.21 5.65 0.12
N VAL A 282 6.07 4.38 0.53
CA VAL A 282 6.28 3.97 1.91
C VAL A 282 7.13 2.71 1.93
N VAL A 283 8.32 2.86 2.47
CA VAL A 283 9.18 1.74 2.89
C VAL A 283 8.85 1.48 4.36
N PRO A 284 8.07 0.44 4.69
CA PRO A 284 7.48 0.30 6.01
C PRO A 284 8.51 -0.04 7.08
N GLY A 285 8.32 0.48 8.30
CA GLY A 285 9.14 0.14 9.45
C GLY A 285 9.11 -1.33 9.82
N ALA A 286 8.01 -2.05 9.53
CA ALA A 286 7.86 -3.48 9.77
C ALA A 286 8.81 -4.36 8.91
N LEU A 287 9.25 -3.87 7.75
CA LEU A 287 10.33 -4.40 6.92
C LEU A 287 10.67 -3.41 5.80
N GLY A 288 11.74 -2.71 5.94
CA GLY A 288 12.27 -1.80 4.93
C GLY A 288 13.79 -1.84 4.86
N ALA A 289 14.36 -1.49 3.71
CA ALA A 289 15.80 -1.38 3.54
C ALA A 289 16.18 -0.10 2.81
N TYR A 290 17.32 0.47 3.17
CA TYR A 290 17.85 1.73 2.62
C TYR A 290 19.36 1.62 2.39
N ARG A 291 19.88 2.26 1.32
CA ARG A 291 21.30 2.54 1.25
C ARG A 291 21.70 3.52 2.33
N ARG A 292 22.72 3.16 3.11
CA ARG A 292 23.21 4.03 4.20
C ARG A 292 23.62 5.42 3.69
N GLU A 293 24.30 5.51 2.56
CA GLU A 293 24.70 6.78 1.94
C GLU A 293 23.50 7.68 1.58
N VAL A 294 22.38 7.08 1.13
CA VAL A 294 21.16 7.83 0.81
C VAL A 294 20.51 8.36 2.08
N MET A 295 20.46 7.56 3.14
CA MET A 295 19.96 8.03 4.43
C MET A 295 20.79 9.20 4.99
N GLN A 296 22.13 9.10 4.88
CA GLN A 296 23.03 10.17 5.29
C GLN A 296 22.81 11.45 4.48
N SER A 297 22.73 11.34 3.16
CA SER A 297 22.55 12.50 2.27
C SER A 297 21.14 13.11 2.34
N SER A 298 20.12 12.33 2.69
CA SER A 298 18.73 12.79 2.84
C SER A 298 18.40 13.34 4.24
N GLY A 299 19.30 13.24 5.21
CA GLY A 299 19.17 13.83 6.54
C GLY A 299 18.47 12.93 7.58
N PHE A 300 18.52 11.59 7.41
CA PHE A 300 17.98 10.62 8.36
C PHE A 300 16.46 10.75 8.65
N TYR A 301 16.00 10.23 9.80
CA TYR A 301 14.61 10.31 10.23
C TYR A 301 14.32 11.64 10.94
N ASP A 302 13.24 12.32 10.55
CA ASP A 302 12.78 13.52 11.25
C ASP A 302 11.79 13.14 12.37
N PRO A 303 11.95 13.73 13.57
CA PRO A 303 11.04 13.44 14.68
C PRO A 303 9.73 14.26 14.64
N ASP A 304 9.54 15.09 13.61
CA ASP A 304 8.42 16.03 13.47
C ASP A 304 7.16 15.40 12.84
N THR A 305 7.22 14.13 12.42
CA THR A 305 6.11 13.40 11.82
C THR A 305 5.69 12.18 12.64
N LEU A 306 4.42 11.76 12.49
CA LEU A 306 3.90 10.54 13.11
C LEU A 306 4.18 9.28 12.28
N VAL A 307 4.72 9.44 11.08
CA VAL A 307 5.03 8.39 10.09
C VAL A 307 6.42 8.66 9.51
N GLU A 308 7.43 8.34 10.30
CA GLU A 308 8.83 8.55 9.98
C GLU A 308 9.26 7.78 8.72
N ASP A 309 8.63 6.63 8.49
CA ASP A 309 8.87 5.75 7.35
C ASP A 309 8.41 6.36 6.02
N PHE A 310 7.25 7.00 6.00
CA PHE A 310 6.79 7.73 4.83
C PHE A 310 7.67 8.96 4.56
N ASP A 311 7.98 9.74 5.59
CA ASP A 311 8.80 10.96 5.47
C ASP A 311 10.19 10.66 4.87
N VAL A 312 10.91 9.69 5.42
CA VAL A 312 12.24 9.31 4.93
C VAL A 312 12.20 8.73 3.53
N THR A 313 11.12 7.99 3.19
CA THR A 313 10.93 7.45 1.84
C THR A 313 10.77 8.57 0.81
N VAL A 314 9.98 9.60 1.12
CA VAL A 314 9.81 10.76 0.23
C VAL A 314 11.14 11.54 0.10
N LYS A 315 11.91 11.69 1.18
CA LYS A 315 13.26 12.30 1.12
C LYS A 315 14.16 11.50 0.17
N ALA A 316 14.18 10.17 0.25
CA ALA A 316 14.93 9.31 -0.65
C ALA A 316 14.50 9.49 -2.12
N LEU A 317 13.19 9.55 -2.40
CA LEU A 317 12.68 9.83 -3.76
C LEU A 317 13.08 11.21 -4.28
N LYS A 318 13.18 12.22 -3.39
CA LYS A 318 13.59 13.58 -3.75
C LYS A 318 15.06 13.68 -4.15
N THR A 319 15.91 12.71 -3.82
CA THR A 319 17.30 12.65 -4.34
C THR A 319 17.36 12.33 -5.83
N GLY A 320 16.22 11.95 -6.45
CA GLY A 320 16.14 11.52 -7.84
C GLY A 320 16.39 10.03 -8.04
N GLN A 321 16.72 9.30 -6.97
CA GLN A 321 16.87 7.85 -6.98
C GLN A 321 15.51 7.16 -6.90
N ILE A 322 15.49 5.85 -7.13
CA ILE A 322 14.27 5.05 -7.17
C ILE A 322 14.05 4.30 -5.86
N VAL A 323 12.77 4.15 -5.49
CA VAL A 323 12.35 3.29 -4.39
C VAL A 323 11.53 2.14 -4.96
N GLN A 324 11.95 0.91 -4.65
CA GLN A 324 11.33 -0.31 -5.16
C GLN A 324 10.62 -1.11 -4.06
N ALA A 325 9.92 -2.18 -4.45
CA ALA A 325 9.33 -3.16 -3.55
C ALA A 325 9.86 -4.56 -3.84
N SER A 326 10.17 -5.32 -2.79
CA SER A 326 10.46 -6.75 -2.88
C SER A 326 9.28 -7.54 -2.34
N THR A 327 8.55 -8.21 -3.22
CA THR A 327 7.33 -8.92 -2.86
C THR A 327 7.61 -10.29 -2.25
N SER A 328 8.81 -10.83 -2.48
CA SER A 328 9.30 -12.08 -1.90
C SER A 328 9.95 -11.88 -0.53
N ALA A 329 10.32 -10.65 -0.16
CA ALA A 329 10.81 -10.31 1.18
C ALA A 329 9.63 -10.12 2.13
N VAL A 330 9.26 -11.18 2.85
CA VAL A 330 8.04 -11.22 3.68
C VAL A 330 8.32 -10.97 5.14
N SER A 331 7.53 -10.09 5.76
CA SER A 331 7.45 -9.89 7.21
C SER A 331 6.00 -10.02 7.68
N TYR A 332 5.82 -10.65 8.83
CA TYR A 332 4.54 -10.84 9.50
C TYR A 332 4.47 -9.95 10.73
N THR A 333 3.45 -9.10 10.83
CA THR A 333 3.24 -8.18 11.94
C THR A 333 1.89 -8.39 12.61
N GLU A 334 1.77 -8.07 13.90
CA GLU A 334 0.48 -8.14 14.59
C GLU A 334 -0.41 -6.96 14.19
N ALA A 335 -1.62 -7.26 13.68
CA ALA A 335 -2.67 -6.28 13.45
C ALA A 335 -3.50 -6.05 14.71
N PRO A 336 -4.02 -4.83 14.95
CA PRO A 336 -4.91 -4.54 16.05
C PRO A 336 -6.09 -5.49 16.13
N TYR A 337 -6.26 -6.12 17.28
CA TYR A 337 -7.34 -7.08 17.53
C TYR A 337 -8.65 -6.39 17.92
N ALA A 338 -8.57 -5.28 18.67
CA ALA A 338 -9.71 -4.50 19.13
C ALA A 338 -9.96 -3.31 18.20
N ILE A 339 -11.24 -2.98 17.98
CA ILE A 339 -11.65 -1.85 17.13
C ILE A 339 -11.12 -0.51 17.64
N LYS A 340 -11.00 -0.34 18.97
CA LYS A 340 -10.44 0.86 19.60
C LYS A 340 -8.96 1.07 19.22
N ASP A 341 -8.17 0.00 19.23
CA ASP A 341 -6.74 0.06 18.87
C ASP A 341 -6.56 0.20 17.37
N PHE A 342 -7.40 -0.46 16.56
CA PHE A 342 -7.48 -0.24 15.13
C PHE A 342 -7.75 1.24 14.81
N PHE A 343 -8.75 1.85 15.45
CA PHE A 343 -9.07 3.25 15.26
C PHE A 343 -7.88 4.16 15.57
N LYS A 344 -7.20 3.94 16.71
CA LYS A 344 -6.03 4.73 17.13
C LYS A 344 -4.88 4.58 16.12
N GLN A 345 -4.59 3.34 15.68
CA GLN A 345 -3.53 3.06 14.72
C GLN A 345 -3.81 3.76 13.38
N ARG A 346 -5.03 3.62 12.82
CA ARG A 346 -5.41 4.26 11.56
C ARG A 346 -5.43 5.77 11.65
N LEU A 347 -5.92 6.32 12.77
CA LEU A 347 -5.90 7.77 13.00
C LEU A 347 -4.45 8.30 12.99
N ARG A 348 -3.50 7.58 13.62
CA ARG A 348 -2.08 7.95 13.60
C ARG A 348 -1.51 7.90 12.18
N TRP A 349 -1.77 6.82 11.42
CA TRP A 349 -1.26 6.67 10.06
C TRP A 349 -1.81 7.75 9.12
N TYR A 350 -3.12 7.95 9.09
CA TYR A 350 -3.71 8.92 8.18
C TYR A 350 -3.32 10.36 8.52
N ARG A 351 -3.28 10.71 9.79
CA ARG A 351 -2.79 12.05 10.20
C ARG A 351 -1.33 12.25 9.84
N GLY A 352 -0.48 11.28 10.13
CA GLY A 352 0.93 11.33 9.78
C GLY A 352 1.12 11.47 8.27
N ASN A 353 0.37 10.72 7.47
CA ASN A 353 0.43 10.82 6.01
C ASN A 353 0.02 12.22 5.52
N PHE A 354 -1.06 12.82 6.04
CA PHE A 354 -1.44 14.20 5.71
C PHE A 354 -0.38 15.21 6.11
N GLN A 355 0.23 15.05 7.29
CA GLN A 355 1.32 15.92 7.77
C GLN A 355 2.55 15.81 6.85
N ALA A 356 2.97 14.60 6.52
CA ALA A 356 4.11 14.36 5.64
C ALA A 356 3.83 14.83 4.19
N MET A 357 2.62 14.63 3.65
CA MET A 357 2.22 15.21 2.36
C MET A 357 2.31 16.75 2.39
N TRP A 358 1.86 17.38 3.46
CA TRP A 358 1.96 18.83 3.61
C TRP A 358 3.41 19.31 3.74
N LYS A 359 4.24 18.59 4.48
CA LYS A 359 5.68 18.85 4.62
C LYS A 359 6.38 18.81 3.24
N HIS A 360 6.02 17.84 2.42
CA HIS A 360 6.61 17.62 1.09
C HIS A 360 5.79 18.20 -0.08
N ARG A 361 4.89 19.17 0.17
CA ARG A 361 4.04 19.77 -0.86
C ARG A 361 4.79 20.44 -2.01
N ASP A 362 6.05 20.81 -1.81
CA ASP A 362 6.92 21.30 -2.87
C ASP A 362 7.11 20.28 -4.01
N ALA A 363 6.96 18.98 -3.71
CA ALA A 363 7.04 17.93 -4.73
C ALA A 363 5.80 17.88 -5.65
N ILE A 364 4.66 18.48 -5.27
CA ILE A 364 3.43 18.46 -6.06
C ILE A 364 3.60 19.22 -7.38
N PHE A 365 4.31 20.34 -7.36
CA PHE A 365 4.44 21.25 -8.51
C PHE A 365 5.86 21.30 -9.11
N ASN A 366 6.77 20.46 -8.64
CA ASN A 366 8.18 20.49 -9.07
C ASN A 366 8.51 19.29 -9.97
N SER A 367 8.60 19.53 -11.28
CA SER A 367 8.84 18.51 -12.31
C SER A 367 10.20 17.78 -12.17
N ARG A 368 11.17 18.35 -11.41
CA ARG A 368 12.47 17.71 -11.15
C ARG A 368 12.32 16.38 -10.38
N TYR A 369 11.22 16.17 -9.64
CA TYR A 369 10.96 14.96 -8.88
C TYR A 369 10.28 13.84 -9.69
N GLY A 370 10.20 13.98 -11.01
CA GLY A 370 9.82 12.90 -11.93
C GLY A 370 8.48 12.23 -11.58
N PHE A 371 8.50 10.92 -11.33
CA PHE A 371 7.29 10.15 -11.00
C PHE A 371 6.69 10.49 -9.64
N LEU A 372 7.48 10.94 -8.69
CA LEU A 372 6.96 11.43 -7.42
C LEU A 372 5.94 12.55 -7.65
N GLN A 373 6.27 13.52 -8.50
CA GLN A 373 5.40 14.64 -8.84
C GLN A 373 4.25 14.24 -9.77
N ARG A 374 4.54 13.47 -10.85
CA ARG A 374 3.58 13.23 -11.93
C ARG A 374 2.54 12.15 -11.61
N LEU A 375 2.92 11.18 -10.78
CA LEU A 375 2.10 10.01 -10.48
C LEU A 375 1.80 9.88 -8.99
N THR A 376 2.83 9.81 -8.17
CA THR A 376 2.73 9.36 -6.80
C THR A 376 1.95 10.33 -5.91
N PHE A 377 2.30 11.62 -5.91
CA PHE A 377 1.54 12.61 -5.14
C PHE A 377 0.09 12.78 -5.61
N PRO A 378 -0.22 12.95 -6.92
CA PRO A 378 -1.60 12.98 -7.38
C PRO A 378 -2.40 11.74 -6.97
N HIS A 379 -1.79 10.54 -7.08
CA HIS A 379 -2.43 9.30 -6.68
C HIS A 379 -2.70 9.24 -5.17
N MET A 380 -1.81 9.76 -4.34
CA MET A 380 -2.03 9.88 -2.89
C MET A 380 -3.17 10.85 -2.57
N VAL A 381 -3.23 12.01 -3.23
CA VAL A 381 -4.34 12.98 -3.05
C VAL A 381 -5.66 12.32 -3.42
N ILE A 382 -5.73 11.60 -4.55
CA ILE A 382 -6.93 10.87 -4.94
C ILE A 382 -7.32 9.85 -3.87
N SER A 383 -6.39 9.01 -3.43
CA SER A 383 -6.67 7.92 -2.49
C SER A 383 -7.03 8.41 -1.08
N MET A 384 -6.45 9.52 -0.63
CA MET A 384 -6.63 10.00 0.75
C MET A 384 -7.70 11.08 0.91
N VAL A 385 -8.08 11.77 -0.18
CA VAL A 385 -9.08 12.84 -0.13
C VAL A 385 -10.30 12.47 -0.96
N PHE A 386 -10.13 12.21 -2.26
CA PHE A 386 -11.27 12.03 -3.16
C PHE A 386 -12.00 10.69 -2.97
N LEU A 387 -11.28 9.58 -2.73
CA LEU A 387 -11.94 8.29 -2.51
C LEU A 387 -12.72 8.21 -1.20
N PRO A 388 -12.26 8.73 -0.05
CA PRO A 388 -13.08 8.83 1.14
C PRO A 388 -14.29 9.75 0.99
N LEU A 389 -14.16 10.86 0.27
CA LEU A 389 -15.30 11.72 -0.07
C LEU A 389 -16.34 10.98 -0.91
N ALA A 390 -15.90 10.25 -1.94
CA ALA A 390 -16.78 9.37 -2.72
C ALA A 390 -17.45 8.30 -1.84
N GLY A 391 -16.74 7.74 -0.85
CA GLY A 391 -17.29 6.84 0.14
C GLY A 391 -18.42 7.47 0.97
N LEU A 392 -18.26 8.74 1.41
CA LEU A 392 -19.31 9.48 2.10
C LEU A 392 -20.51 9.76 1.20
N VAL A 393 -20.27 10.14 -0.06
CA VAL A 393 -21.32 10.34 -1.07
C VAL A 393 -22.12 9.04 -1.26
N ASN A 394 -21.47 7.87 -1.30
CA ASN A 394 -22.15 6.57 -1.36
C ASN A 394 -23.12 6.36 -0.18
N VAL A 395 -22.70 6.70 1.03
CA VAL A 395 -23.56 6.57 2.23
C VAL A 395 -24.77 7.50 2.12
N VAL A 396 -24.56 8.79 1.78
CA VAL A 396 -25.63 9.77 1.64
C VAL A 396 -26.61 9.37 0.53
N ALA A 397 -26.11 8.98 -0.64
CA ALA A 397 -26.94 8.54 -1.78
C ALA A 397 -27.76 7.28 -1.43
N SER A 398 -27.17 6.32 -0.68
CA SER A 398 -27.87 5.14 -0.22
C SER A 398 -29.02 5.48 0.73
N ILE A 399 -28.78 6.38 1.69
CA ILE A 399 -29.82 6.86 2.61
C ILE A 399 -30.94 7.55 1.82
N GLN A 400 -30.61 8.43 0.87
CA GLN A 400 -31.57 9.14 0.06
C GLN A 400 -32.43 8.19 -0.79
N LEU A 401 -31.85 7.15 -1.40
CA LEU A 401 -32.60 6.12 -2.13
C LEU A 401 -33.58 5.38 -1.23
N ILE A 402 -33.20 5.04 -0.01
CA ILE A 402 -34.10 4.39 0.96
C ILE A 402 -35.24 5.34 1.32
N MET A 403 -34.97 6.62 1.60
CA MET A 403 -35.97 7.62 1.95
C MET A 403 -36.97 7.90 0.82
N ASN A 404 -36.51 7.83 -0.43
CA ASN A 404 -37.36 8.02 -1.63
C ASN A 404 -38.20 6.77 -2.01
N GLY A 405 -38.00 5.63 -1.33
CA GLY A 405 -38.66 4.38 -1.66
C GLY A 405 -37.92 3.53 -2.71
N ASP A 406 -36.80 4.01 -3.24
CA ASP A 406 -36.01 3.35 -4.30
C ASP A 406 -34.91 2.43 -3.73
N GLY A 407 -34.96 2.10 -2.44
CA GLY A 407 -33.92 1.34 -1.73
C GLY A 407 -33.64 -0.05 -2.32
N LEU A 408 -34.56 -0.64 -3.07
CA LEU A 408 -34.35 -1.93 -3.73
C LEU A 408 -33.18 -1.92 -4.72
N VAL A 409 -32.82 -0.78 -5.32
CA VAL A 409 -31.66 -0.63 -6.21
C VAL A 409 -30.32 -0.93 -5.50
N LEU A 410 -30.28 -0.74 -4.19
CA LEU A 410 -29.06 -1.00 -3.40
C LEU A 410 -28.68 -2.49 -3.42
N VAL A 411 -29.66 -3.40 -3.54
CA VAL A 411 -29.40 -4.85 -3.53
C VAL A 411 -28.57 -5.27 -4.75
N PRO A 412 -29.02 -5.05 -6.02
CA PRO A 412 -28.23 -5.42 -7.18
C PRO A 412 -26.93 -4.63 -7.26
N ALA A 413 -26.89 -3.36 -6.85
CA ALA A 413 -25.66 -2.57 -6.79
C ALA A 413 -24.66 -3.20 -5.81
N PHE A 414 -25.07 -3.53 -4.60
CA PHE A 414 -24.21 -4.18 -3.61
C PHE A 414 -23.70 -5.54 -4.11
N LEU A 415 -24.55 -6.38 -4.69
CA LEU A 415 -24.16 -7.68 -5.22
C LEU A 415 -23.13 -7.54 -6.35
N PHE A 416 -23.35 -6.61 -7.29
CA PHE A 416 -22.46 -6.38 -8.40
C PHE A 416 -21.07 -5.89 -7.94
N PHE A 417 -21.02 -4.86 -7.10
CA PHE A 417 -19.74 -4.33 -6.61
C PHE A 417 -19.03 -5.30 -5.66
N SER A 418 -19.78 -6.10 -4.89
CA SER A 418 -19.23 -7.20 -4.08
C SER A 418 -18.60 -8.28 -4.95
N PHE A 419 -19.23 -8.63 -6.08
CA PHE A 419 -18.67 -9.56 -7.05
C PHE A 419 -17.37 -9.02 -7.68
N LEU A 420 -17.36 -7.75 -8.09
CA LEU A 420 -16.12 -7.12 -8.60
C LEU A 420 -15.02 -7.11 -7.55
N GLN A 421 -15.34 -6.75 -6.30
CA GLN A 421 -14.37 -6.76 -5.20
C GLN A 421 -13.85 -8.17 -4.92
N LEU A 422 -14.71 -9.18 -5.01
CA LEU A 422 -14.31 -10.58 -4.88
C LEU A 422 -13.31 -10.99 -5.96
N LEU A 423 -13.57 -10.65 -7.23
CA LEU A 423 -12.63 -10.91 -8.33
C LEU A 423 -11.28 -10.24 -8.09
N LEU A 424 -11.29 -8.95 -7.76
CA LEU A 424 -10.07 -8.19 -7.50
C LEU A 424 -9.30 -8.76 -6.30
N SER A 425 -10.01 -9.16 -5.24
CA SER A 425 -9.41 -9.78 -4.06
C SER A 425 -8.78 -11.14 -4.39
N ILE A 426 -9.44 -11.97 -5.20
CA ILE A 426 -8.89 -13.26 -5.66
C ILE A 426 -7.60 -13.03 -6.46
N MET A 427 -7.59 -12.07 -7.39
CA MET A 427 -6.39 -11.74 -8.17
C MET A 427 -5.26 -11.27 -7.27
N ALA A 428 -5.54 -10.39 -6.31
CA ALA A 428 -4.55 -9.90 -5.34
C ALA A 428 -3.98 -11.01 -4.46
N ILE A 429 -4.85 -11.89 -3.94
CA ILE A 429 -4.46 -13.05 -3.13
C ILE A 429 -3.58 -14.02 -3.93
N GLN A 430 -3.89 -14.27 -5.20
CA GLN A 430 -3.07 -15.12 -6.08
C GLN A 430 -1.69 -14.48 -6.36
N LEU A 431 -1.64 -13.16 -6.56
CA LEU A 431 -0.38 -12.44 -6.76
C LEU A 431 0.52 -12.51 -5.53
N ASP A 432 -0.07 -12.47 -4.33
CA ASP A 432 0.66 -12.46 -3.06
C ASP A 432 0.90 -13.86 -2.48
N GLY A 433 0.35 -14.92 -3.10
CA GLY A 433 0.52 -16.31 -2.69
C GLY A 433 -0.16 -16.65 -1.35
N GLU A 434 -1.30 -16.02 -1.05
CA GLU A 434 -2.02 -16.15 0.22
C GLU A 434 -3.23 -17.10 0.17
N ASP A 435 -3.81 -17.41 1.33
CA ASP A 435 -4.97 -18.29 1.45
C ASP A 435 -6.20 -17.70 0.75
N LYS A 436 -6.72 -18.42 -0.24
CA LYS A 436 -7.91 -18.02 -1.01
C LYS A 436 -9.17 -17.83 -0.14
N LYS A 437 -9.23 -18.43 1.06
CA LYS A 437 -10.34 -18.28 2.01
C LYS A 437 -10.50 -16.82 2.47
N LEU A 438 -9.43 -16.00 2.42
CA LEU A 438 -9.51 -14.57 2.72
C LEU A 438 -10.46 -13.83 1.77
N ALA A 439 -10.65 -14.31 0.54
CA ALA A 439 -11.57 -13.71 -0.42
C ALA A 439 -13.03 -13.64 0.07
N LEU A 440 -13.43 -14.54 0.99
CA LEU A 440 -14.76 -14.53 1.59
C LEU A 440 -15.09 -13.25 2.37
N TYR A 441 -14.06 -12.51 2.80
CA TYR A 441 -14.19 -11.24 3.53
C TYR A 441 -14.23 -10.01 2.60
N SER A 442 -14.14 -10.21 1.28
CA SER A 442 -14.13 -9.10 0.31
C SER A 442 -15.39 -8.23 0.30
N PRO A 443 -16.63 -8.73 0.53
CA PRO A 443 -17.80 -7.85 0.63
C PRO A 443 -17.70 -6.84 1.77
N LEU A 444 -16.99 -7.17 2.85
CA LEU A 444 -16.78 -6.28 3.99
C LEU A 444 -15.82 -5.12 3.66
N LEU A 445 -14.95 -5.28 2.66
CA LEU A 445 -14.13 -4.17 2.15
C LEU A 445 -14.96 -3.14 1.38
N ILE A 446 -16.22 -3.44 1.02
CA ILE A 446 -17.14 -2.49 0.41
C ILE A 446 -18.13 -1.95 1.44
N LEU A 447 -18.63 -2.82 2.32
CA LEU A 447 -19.64 -2.48 3.31
C LEU A 447 -19.10 -2.70 4.74
N GLY A 448 -19.12 -1.66 5.54
CA GLY A 448 -18.73 -1.67 6.96
C GLY A 448 -17.27 -1.29 7.15
N TYR A 449 -16.32 -2.15 6.79
CA TYR A 449 -14.90 -1.91 7.01
C TYR A 449 -14.38 -0.65 6.27
N LYS A 450 -14.75 -0.51 4.98
CA LYS A 450 -14.34 0.66 4.19
C LYS A 450 -14.89 1.96 4.77
N GLN A 451 -16.18 2.03 5.10
CA GLN A 451 -16.79 3.23 5.67
C GLN A 451 -16.14 3.64 6.98
N LEU A 452 -15.75 2.64 7.81
CA LEU A 452 -14.97 2.92 9.03
C LEU A 452 -13.61 3.56 8.69
N CYS A 453 -12.89 3.03 7.70
CA CYS A 453 -11.62 3.61 7.24
C CYS A 453 -11.80 5.02 6.66
N ASP A 454 -12.81 5.23 5.81
CA ASP A 454 -13.12 6.52 5.21
C ASP A 454 -13.46 7.57 6.30
N PHE A 455 -14.26 7.19 7.30
CA PHE A 455 -14.57 8.05 8.44
C PHE A 455 -13.32 8.45 9.23
N ILE A 456 -12.43 7.47 9.54
CA ILE A 456 -11.18 7.75 10.26
C ILE A 456 -10.28 8.67 9.42
N MET A 457 -10.23 8.47 8.10
CA MET A 457 -9.42 9.28 7.18
C MET A 457 -9.93 10.72 7.12
N MET A 458 -11.24 10.93 6.97
CA MET A 458 -11.85 12.27 6.98
C MET A 458 -11.67 12.98 8.31
N LYS A 459 -11.85 12.23 9.43
CA LYS A 459 -11.53 12.76 10.77
C LYS A 459 -10.07 13.18 10.87
N SER A 460 -9.15 12.37 10.34
CA SER A 460 -7.71 12.67 10.35
C SER A 460 -7.39 13.93 9.57
N PHE A 461 -8.03 14.12 8.42
CA PHE A 461 -7.89 15.32 7.60
C PHE A 461 -8.34 16.58 8.37
N ILE A 462 -9.52 16.53 8.99
CA ILE A 462 -10.03 17.63 9.82
C ILE A 462 -9.10 17.93 11.01
N ASP A 463 -8.62 16.87 11.69
CA ASP A 463 -7.71 17.01 12.83
C ASP A 463 -6.37 17.70 12.43
N VAL A 464 -5.87 17.44 11.22
CA VAL A 464 -4.65 18.11 10.68
C VAL A 464 -4.94 19.57 10.33
N LEU A 465 -6.06 19.87 9.66
CA LEU A 465 -6.47 21.24 9.33
C LEU A 465 -6.66 22.09 10.59
N THR A 466 -7.24 21.52 11.66
CA THR A 466 -7.46 22.18 12.94
C THR A 466 -6.24 22.15 13.86
N ARG A 467 -5.09 21.68 13.39
CA ARG A 467 -3.80 21.59 14.13
C ARG A 467 -3.92 20.87 15.48
N LYS A 468 -4.82 19.90 15.61
CA LYS A 468 -5.02 19.15 16.83
C LYS A 468 -3.78 18.32 17.17
N LYS A 469 -3.19 18.53 18.36
CA LYS A 469 -2.03 17.74 18.84
C LYS A 469 -2.43 16.27 19.04
N LEU A 470 -1.58 15.34 18.62
CA LEU A 470 -1.73 13.91 18.88
C LEU A 470 -0.44 13.39 19.56
N LYS A 471 -0.62 12.55 20.56
CA LYS A 471 0.49 11.80 21.16
C LYS A 471 0.62 10.46 20.42
N TRP A 472 1.84 10.02 20.23
CA TRP A 472 2.12 8.68 19.74
C TRP A 472 1.52 7.64 20.68
N THR A 473 0.81 6.63 20.17
CA THR A 473 0.23 5.54 20.96
C THR A 473 0.48 4.22 20.25
N SER A 474 1.00 3.22 20.97
CA SER A 474 1.07 1.83 20.52
C SER A 474 -0.28 1.13 20.66
N ALA A 475 -0.56 0.15 19.79
CA ALA A 475 -1.66 -0.78 20.00
C ALA A 475 -1.26 -1.82 21.06
N SER A 476 -2.25 -2.35 21.80
CA SER A 476 -2.01 -3.45 22.75
C SER A 476 -1.56 -4.71 22.00
N ARG A 477 -0.48 -5.34 22.48
CA ARG A 477 0.08 -6.57 21.89
C ARG A 477 -0.60 -7.80 22.46
N VAL A 478 -0.98 -8.71 21.57
CA VAL A 478 -1.57 -10.01 21.99
C VAL A 478 -0.47 -11.03 22.30
N GLY A 479 0.69 -10.92 21.65
CA GLY A 479 1.88 -11.73 21.92
C GLY A 479 1.72 -13.23 21.60
N ALA A 480 0.69 -13.63 20.89
CA ALA A 480 0.21 -15.00 20.89
C ALA A 480 0.51 -15.83 19.63
N ALA A 481 1.08 -15.25 18.57
CA ALA A 481 1.24 -15.96 17.30
C ALA A 481 2.71 -16.12 16.92
N THR A 482 3.12 -17.35 16.61
CA THR A 482 4.40 -17.66 15.97
C THR A 482 4.19 -17.97 14.50
N MET A 483 5.18 -17.67 13.66
CA MET A 483 5.16 -17.86 12.21
C MET A 483 4.95 -19.33 11.77
N GLY A 484 5.15 -20.28 12.65
CA GLY A 484 4.96 -21.73 12.39
C GLY A 484 3.57 -22.27 12.69
N GLN A 485 2.71 -21.52 13.34
CA GLN A 485 1.32 -21.93 13.57
C GLN A 485 0.49 -21.47 12.37
N LYS A 486 0.38 -22.32 11.33
CA LYS A 486 -0.70 -22.23 10.33
C LYS A 486 -2.01 -22.36 11.09
N LEU A 487 -2.69 -21.26 11.27
CA LEU A 487 -4.07 -21.22 11.78
C LEU A 487 -5.04 -21.42 10.62
#